data_aedf763a2091d34bbd8e7d87b965cb13
#
_entry.id   aedf763a2091d34bbd8e7d87b965cb13
#
_cell.length_a   1.000
_cell.length_b   1.000
_cell.length_c   1.000
_cell.angle_alpha   90.00
_cell.angle_beta   90.00
_cell.angle_gamma   90.00
#
_symmetry.space_group_name_H-M   'P 1'
#
loop_
_entity.id
_entity.type
_entity.pdbx_description
1 polymer ?
#
loop_
_entity_poly.entity_id
_entity_poly.type
_entity_poly.pdbx_seq_one_letter_code
_entity_poly.pdbx_strand_id
1 'polypeptide(L)'
;PIWIDDNPNTTVMEIRAKARRLKSRIGNLGLVVVDYLQLMSGRDRAENRQVEISEISRGLKILARELECPVMALSQLSRNLESRSDKRPMLSDLRESGAIEQDADVVMFLYRDEVYDPESSDTGMAEVQIAKHRSGPTDRVRLAFLPHFTKFVDMAKPGSDGPSAQ
;
A
#
# COMPACT_ATOMS: atom_id res chain seq x y z
N PRO A 1 -6.86 -1.66 -19.69
CA PRO A 1 -7.70 -0.48 -19.41
C PRO A 1 -7.66 -0.15 -17.91
N ILE A 2 -7.60 1.15 -17.58
CA ILE A 2 -7.60 1.69 -16.22
C ILE A 2 -8.83 2.59 -16.06
N TRP A 3 -9.56 2.41 -14.96
CA TRP A 3 -10.68 3.26 -14.57
C TRP A 3 -10.31 4.02 -13.31
N ILE A 4 -10.56 5.31 -13.30
CA ILE A 4 -10.26 6.19 -12.16
C ILE A 4 -11.58 6.75 -11.65
N ASP A 5 -11.76 6.69 -10.33
CA ASP A 5 -12.86 7.35 -9.61
C ASP A 5 -12.22 8.37 -8.66
N ASP A 6 -12.44 9.63 -8.93
CA ASP A 6 -11.85 10.78 -8.24
C ASP A 6 -12.76 11.36 -7.13
N ASN A 7 -13.78 10.61 -6.70
CA ASN A 7 -14.65 11.04 -5.61
C ASN A 7 -13.89 11.05 -4.27
N PRO A 8 -13.70 12.21 -3.63
CA PRO A 8 -12.84 12.32 -2.45
C PRO A 8 -13.42 11.69 -1.17
N ASN A 9 -14.74 11.53 -1.10
CA ASN A 9 -15.45 11.05 0.10
C ASN A 9 -16.16 9.72 -0.19
N THR A 10 -15.40 8.71 -0.56
CA THR A 10 -15.97 7.42 -0.96
C THR A 10 -16.07 6.47 0.24
N THR A 11 -17.21 5.83 0.38
CA THR A 11 -17.44 4.75 1.36
C THR A 11 -17.15 3.37 0.75
N VAL A 12 -16.90 2.36 1.60
CA VAL A 12 -16.75 0.96 1.14
C VAL A 12 -17.96 0.48 0.33
N MET A 13 -19.16 0.92 0.70
CA MET A 13 -20.41 0.56 -0.01
C MET A 13 -20.47 1.15 -1.41
N GLU A 14 -20.00 2.37 -1.60
CA GLU A 14 -19.92 3.02 -2.92
C GLU A 14 -18.87 2.35 -3.81
N ILE A 15 -17.66 2.07 -3.25
CA ILE A 15 -16.63 1.30 -3.98
C ILE A 15 -17.22 -0.05 -4.42
N ARG A 16 -17.89 -0.75 -3.53
CA ARG A 16 -18.54 -2.04 -3.81
C ARG A 16 -19.55 -1.93 -4.96
N ALA A 17 -20.45 -0.94 -4.91
CA ALA A 17 -21.44 -0.74 -5.94
C ALA A 17 -20.81 -0.41 -7.30
N LYS A 18 -19.82 0.49 -7.33
CA LYS A 18 -19.10 0.88 -8.55
C LYS A 18 -18.30 -0.28 -9.13
N ALA A 19 -17.53 -1.02 -8.29
CA ALA A 19 -16.71 -2.13 -8.71
C ALA A 19 -17.55 -3.31 -9.24
N ARG A 20 -18.67 -3.63 -8.59
CA ARG A 20 -19.62 -4.65 -9.08
C ARG A 20 -20.21 -4.29 -10.45
N ARG A 21 -20.65 -3.04 -10.60
CA ARG A 21 -21.16 -2.55 -11.88
C ARG A 21 -20.10 -2.61 -12.98
N LEU A 22 -18.87 -2.23 -12.66
CA LEU A 22 -17.75 -2.33 -13.61
C LEU A 22 -17.47 -3.78 -13.97
N LYS A 23 -17.31 -4.67 -12.97
CA LYS A 23 -17.10 -6.12 -13.19
C LYS A 23 -18.19 -6.73 -14.06
N SER A 24 -19.47 -6.40 -13.80
CA SER A 24 -20.59 -6.89 -14.62
C SER A 24 -20.54 -6.44 -16.09
N ARG A 25 -19.94 -5.26 -16.35
CA ARG A 25 -19.83 -4.72 -17.70
C ARG A 25 -18.62 -5.25 -18.47
N ILE A 26 -17.50 -5.51 -17.80
CA ILE A 26 -16.23 -5.88 -18.45
C ILE A 26 -15.80 -7.34 -18.22
N GLY A 27 -16.52 -8.06 -17.36
CA GLY A 27 -16.24 -9.45 -17.00
C GLY A 27 -15.37 -9.59 -15.76
N ASN A 28 -14.10 -9.20 -15.81
CA ASN A 28 -13.16 -9.38 -14.70
C ASN A 28 -12.44 -8.08 -14.34
N LEU A 29 -12.18 -7.92 -13.05
CA LEU A 29 -11.27 -6.89 -12.51
C LEU A 29 -9.96 -7.58 -12.12
N GLY A 30 -8.83 -7.02 -12.54
CA GLY A 30 -7.51 -7.55 -12.18
C GLY A 30 -7.02 -7.05 -10.81
N LEU A 31 -7.37 -5.80 -10.46
CA LEU A 31 -6.95 -5.16 -9.22
C LEU A 31 -7.88 -3.98 -8.91
N VAL A 32 -8.19 -3.77 -7.65
CA VAL A 32 -8.80 -2.53 -7.13
C VAL A 32 -7.76 -1.84 -6.24
N VAL A 33 -7.50 -0.56 -6.50
CA VAL A 33 -6.59 0.26 -5.68
C VAL A 33 -7.38 1.34 -4.97
N VAL A 34 -7.13 1.51 -3.67
CA VAL A 34 -7.71 2.56 -2.83
C VAL A 34 -6.60 3.45 -2.31
N ASP A 35 -6.58 4.71 -2.74
CA ASP A 35 -5.59 5.72 -2.33
C ASP A 35 -6.28 6.88 -1.63
N TYR A 36 -6.22 6.97 -0.33
CA TYR A 36 -5.74 6.07 0.72
C TYR A 36 -6.82 5.93 1.80
N LEU A 37 -6.69 4.95 2.70
CA LEU A 37 -7.74 4.58 3.69
C LEU A 37 -8.24 5.75 4.53
N GLN A 38 -7.35 6.67 4.90
CA GLN A 38 -7.68 7.79 5.77
C GLN A 38 -8.54 8.88 5.09
N LEU A 39 -8.71 8.84 3.77
CA LEU A 39 -9.66 9.69 3.04
C LEU A 39 -11.06 9.08 2.95
N MET A 40 -11.18 7.78 3.22
CA MET A 40 -12.48 7.12 3.18
C MET A 40 -13.34 7.56 4.36
N SER A 41 -14.64 7.64 4.10
CA SER A 41 -15.65 7.86 5.13
C SER A 41 -16.21 6.53 5.61
N GLY A 42 -16.33 6.39 6.92
CA GLY A 42 -17.04 5.29 7.56
C GLY A 42 -18.55 5.54 7.62
N ARG A 43 -19.25 4.79 8.44
CA ARG A 43 -20.66 5.04 8.73
C ARG A 43 -20.79 6.23 9.69
N ASP A 44 -21.85 7.02 9.55
CA ASP A 44 -22.13 8.27 10.29
C ASP A 44 -22.15 8.15 11.84
N ARG A 45 -21.84 7.00 12.43
CA ARG A 45 -21.88 6.72 13.87
C ARG A 45 -20.65 6.00 14.41
N ALA A 46 -19.49 6.11 13.77
CA ALA A 46 -18.28 5.55 14.35
C ALA A 46 -17.91 6.34 15.62
N GLU A 47 -17.69 5.63 16.74
CA GLU A 47 -17.35 6.24 18.03
C GLU A 47 -16.00 6.98 17.98
N ASN A 48 -15.09 6.51 17.14
CA ASN A 48 -13.80 7.12 16.93
C ASN A 48 -13.19 6.65 15.59
N ARG A 49 -12.13 7.33 15.14
CA ARG A 49 -11.43 7.06 13.88
C ARG A 49 -10.86 5.64 13.80
N GLN A 50 -10.42 5.07 14.91
CA GLN A 50 -9.89 3.71 14.95
C GLN A 50 -10.95 2.66 14.60
N VAL A 51 -12.16 2.81 15.13
CA VAL A 51 -13.29 1.95 14.81
C VAL A 51 -13.67 2.08 13.34
N GLU A 52 -13.71 3.30 12.84
CA GLU A 52 -14.02 3.59 11.44
C GLU A 52 -13.03 2.91 10.47
N ILE A 53 -11.73 3.05 10.70
CA ILE A 53 -10.69 2.38 9.89
C ILE A 53 -10.80 0.85 9.99
N SER A 54 -11.17 0.32 11.16
CA SER A 54 -11.38 -1.11 11.34
C SER A 54 -12.56 -1.64 10.52
N GLU A 55 -13.66 -0.89 10.47
CA GLU A 55 -14.81 -1.24 9.63
C GLU A 55 -14.48 -1.16 8.13
N ILE A 56 -13.73 -0.12 7.73
CA ILE A 56 -13.27 0.04 6.35
C ILE A 56 -12.38 -1.14 5.95
N SER A 57 -11.36 -1.48 6.74
CA SER A 57 -10.44 -2.58 6.50
C SER A 57 -11.20 -3.90 6.30
N ARG A 58 -12.08 -4.22 7.23
CA ARG A 58 -12.92 -5.43 7.15
C ARG A 58 -13.82 -5.41 5.91
N GLY A 59 -14.40 -4.25 5.59
CA GLY A 59 -15.25 -4.09 4.42
C GLY A 59 -14.50 -4.31 3.11
N LEU A 60 -13.27 -3.82 2.99
CA LEU A 60 -12.41 -4.04 1.83
C LEU A 60 -11.99 -5.51 1.70
N LYS A 61 -11.74 -6.21 2.81
CA LYS A 61 -11.48 -7.65 2.82
C LYS A 61 -12.67 -8.46 2.30
N ILE A 62 -13.88 -8.09 2.70
CA ILE A 62 -15.11 -8.72 2.18
C ILE A 62 -15.27 -8.42 0.69
N LEU A 63 -15.02 -7.19 0.29
CA LEU A 63 -15.10 -6.76 -1.11
C LEU A 63 -14.15 -7.56 -2.01
N ALA A 64 -12.90 -7.77 -1.59
CA ALA A 64 -11.92 -8.56 -2.34
C ALA A 64 -12.42 -9.98 -2.61
N ARG A 65 -13.04 -10.63 -1.60
CA ARG A 65 -13.62 -11.97 -1.74
C ARG A 65 -14.83 -11.98 -2.68
N GLU A 66 -15.71 -10.99 -2.56
CA GLU A 66 -16.92 -10.88 -3.39
C GLU A 66 -16.60 -10.63 -4.85
N LEU A 67 -15.60 -9.79 -5.10
CA LEU A 67 -15.16 -9.49 -6.46
C LEU A 67 -14.24 -10.56 -7.04
N GLU A 68 -13.75 -11.50 -6.22
CA GLU A 68 -12.67 -12.44 -6.60
C GLU A 68 -11.48 -11.70 -7.23
N CYS A 69 -11.11 -10.57 -6.63
CA CYS A 69 -10.14 -9.63 -7.15
C CYS A 69 -9.29 -9.10 -6.01
N PRO A 70 -7.96 -8.98 -6.14
CA PRO A 70 -7.13 -8.33 -5.16
C PRO A 70 -7.57 -6.88 -4.93
N VAL A 71 -7.59 -6.46 -3.66
CA VAL A 71 -7.78 -5.08 -3.25
C VAL A 71 -6.51 -4.61 -2.57
N MET A 72 -5.86 -3.60 -3.15
CA MET A 72 -4.70 -2.92 -2.58
C MET A 72 -5.18 -1.62 -1.95
N ALA A 73 -4.95 -1.46 -0.67
CA ALA A 73 -5.26 -0.23 0.05
C ALA A 73 -3.97 0.43 0.51
N LEU A 74 -3.78 1.70 0.15
CA LEU A 74 -2.71 2.52 0.67
C LEU A 74 -3.10 3.03 2.07
N SER A 75 -2.15 3.08 2.96
CA SER A 75 -2.36 3.55 4.33
C SER A 75 -1.21 4.44 4.78
N GLN A 76 -1.55 5.57 5.38
CA GLN A 76 -0.58 6.42 6.04
C GLN A 76 -0.11 5.75 7.34
N LEU A 77 1.18 5.89 7.64
CA LEU A 77 1.76 5.40 8.89
C LEU A 77 1.64 6.44 10.01
N SER A 78 1.72 5.96 11.24
CA SER A 78 1.78 6.83 12.42
C SER A 78 3.04 7.70 12.39
N ARG A 79 2.91 8.99 12.74
CA ARG A 79 4.03 9.92 12.87
C ARG A 79 5.03 9.53 13.97
N ASN A 80 4.67 8.63 14.86
CA ASN A 80 5.58 8.12 15.90
C ASN A 80 6.84 7.46 15.33
N LEU A 81 6.78 7.00 14.08
CA LEU A 81 7.92 6.52 13.32
C LEU A 81 9.06 7.55 13.26
N GLU A 82 8.73 8.84 13.09
CA GLU A 82 9.71 9.93 12.94
C GLU A 82 10.52 10.20 14.20
N SER A 83 10.02 9.79 15.36
CA SER A 83 10.71 9.97 16.65
C SER A 83 11.71 8.86 16.99
N ARG A 84 11.74 7.76 16.23
CA ARG A 84 12.65 6.65 16.46
C ARG A 84 14.01 6.89 15.82
N SER A 85 15.04 6.23 16.36
CA SER A 85 16.38 6.19 15.73
C SER A 85 16.36 5.42 14.41
N ASP A 86 15.75 4.22 14.40
CA ASP A 86 15.46 3.49 13.17
C ASP A 86 14.07 3.86 12.66
N LYS A 87 14.04 4.51 11.50
CA LYS A 87 12.82 5.00 10.86
C LYS A 87 12.23 3.99 9.87
N ARG A 88 12.72 2.76 9.85
CA ARG A 88 12.07 1.69 9.06
C ARG A 88 10.69 1.37 9.61
N PRO A 89 9.68 1.35 8.75
CA PRO A 89 8.31 1.03 9.15
C PRO A 89 8.20 -0.38 9.73
N MET A 90 7.29 -0.53 10.71
CA MET A 90 6.91 -1.82 11.29
C MET A 90 5.39 -1.92 11.47
N LEU A 91 4.88 -3.12 11.69
CA LEU A 91 3.43 -3.37 11.80
C LEU A 91 2.74 -2.52 12.87
N SER A 92 3.44 -2.22 13.97
CA SER A 92 2.93 -1.33 15.01
C SER A 92 2.71 0.13 14.54
N ASP A 93 3.28 0.54 13.42
CA ASP A 93 3.09 1.87 12.85
C ASP A 93 1.77 2.00 12.09
N LEU A 94 1.09 0.88 11.82
CA LEU A 94 -0.31 0.83 11.38
C LEU A 94 -1.31 1.09 12.54
N ARG A 95 -0.91 1.79 13.56
CA ARG A 95 -1.43 1.84 14.92
C ARG A 95 -2.87 2.34 15.09
N GLU A 96 -3.40 3.06 14.14
CA GLU A 96 -4.81 3.48 14.18
C GLU A 96 -5.76 2.33 13.85
N SER A 97 -5.21 1.16 13.53
CA SER A 97 -6.00 -0.01 13.20
C SER A 97 -5.19 -1.30 13.29
N GLY A 98 -5.07 -1.89 14.46
CA GLY A 98 -4.68 -3.31 14.58
C GLY A 98 -5.54 -4.22 13.70
N ALA A 99 -6.71 -3.74 13.27
CA ALA A 99 -7.57 -4.39 12.30
C ALA A 99 -6.95 -4.47 10.91
N ILE A 100 -6.25 -3.44 10.40
CA ILE A 100 -5.56 -3.52 9.09
C ILE A 100 -4.57 -4.68 9.11
N GLU A 101 -3.76 -4.75 10.16
CA GLU A 101 -2.81 -5.84 10.32
C GLU A 101 -3.51 -7.21 10.32
N GLN A 102 -4.63 -7.34 11.03
CA GLN A 102 -5.36 -8.61 11.10
C GLN A 102 -6.04 -9.00 9.80
N ASP A 103 -6.66 -8.05 9.11
CA ASP A 103 -7.47 -8.28 7.91
C ASP A 103 -6.61 -8.50 6.66
N ALA A 104 -5.48 -7.77 6.53
CA ALA A 104 -4.61 -7.87 5.37
C ALA A 104 -3.96 -9.26 5.25
N ASP A 105 -3.92 -9.79 4.03
CA ASP A 105 -3.16 -11.01 3.72
C ASP A 105 -1.68 -10.71 3.53
N VAL A 106 -1.37 -9.54 2.97
CA VAL A 106 -0.03 -9.03 2.76
C VAL A 106 0.04 -7.60 3.26
N VAL A 107 1.11 -7.26 3.97
CA VAL A 107 1.45 -5.89 4.34
C VAL A 107 2.83 -5.59 3.78
N MET A 108 2.90 -4.53 2.98
CA MET A 108 4.15 -4.05 2.40
C MET A 108 4.42 -2.63 2.86
N PHE A 109 5.65 -2.35 3.29
CA PHE A 109 6.12 -1.01 3.59
C PHE A 109 7.09 -0.54 2.52
N LEU A 110 6.98 0.75 2.17
CA LEU A 110 7.96 1.46 1.36
C LEU A 110 8.85 2.30 2.27
N TYR A 111 10.16 2.18 2.09
CA TYR A 111 11.15 2.95 2.82
C TYR A 111 12.23 3.48 1.89
N ARG A 112 12.64 4.72 2.09
CA ARG A 112 13.77 5.36 1.43
C ARG A 112 14.60 6.07 2.49
N ASP A 113 15.81 5.60 2.69
CA ASP A 113 16.69 6.09 3.75
C ASP A 113 17.07 7.57 3.54
N GLU A 114 17.35 7.95 2.30
CA GLU A 114 17.68 9.33 1.90
C GLU A 114 16.63 10.39 2.27
N VAL A 115 15.38 9.98 2.53
CA VAL A 115 14.31 10.88 2.95
C VAL A 115 14.51 11.34 4.41
N TYR A 116 15.17 10.52 5.20
CA TYR A 116 15.41 10.74 6.62
C TYR A 116 16.85 11.13 6.93
N ASP A 117 17.80 10.67 6.12
CA ASP A 117 19.23 10.95 6.24
C ASP A 117 19.80 11.40 4.87
N PRO A 118 20.05 12.72 4.70
CA PRO A 118 20.67 13.26 3.48
C PRO A 118 22.06 12.70 3.18
N GLU A 119 22.78 12.24 4.21
CA GLU A 119 24.13 11.65 4.08
C GLU A 119 24.08 10.11 3.92
N SER A 120 22.91 9.55 3.68
CA SER A 120 22.73 8.12 3.51
C SER A 120 23.57 7.58 2.35
N SER A 121 24.23 6.45 2.57
CA SER A 121 24.91 5.68 1.52
C SER A 121 23.95 5.04 0.53
N ASP A 122 22.66 4.94 0.87
CA ASP A 122 21.61 4.30 0.07
C ASP A 122 20.82 5.33 -0.78
N THR A 123 21.47 6.42 -1.22
CA THR A 123 20.86 7.45 -2.09
C THR A 123 20.34 6.83 -3.38
N GLY A 124 19.13 7.20 -3.79
CA GLY A 124 18.46 6.65 -4.97
C GLY A 124 17.99 5.20 -4.79
N MET A 125 17.97 4.71 -3.56
CA MET A 125 17.50 3.37 -3.21
C MET A 125 16.15 3.42 -2.52
N ALA A 126 15.33 2.44 -2.79
CA ALA A 126 14.09 2.19 -2.07
C ALA A 126 14.05 0.74 -1.59
N GLU A 127 13.45 0.53 -0.43
CA GLU A 127 13.24 -0.79 0.14
C GLU A 127 11.73 -1.07 0.19
N VAL A 128 11.31 -2.19 -0.37
CA VAL A 128 9.96 -2.74 -0.20
C VAL A 128 10.06 -3.87 0.80
N GLN A 129 9.52 -3.67 1.99
CA GLN A 129 9.51 -4.67 3.05
C GLN A 129 8.16 -5.38 3.05
N ILE A 130 8.14 -6.68 2.79
CA ILE A 130 6.98 -7.56 3.00
C ILE A 130 6.95 -7.91 4.48
N ALA A 131 6.28 -7.09 5.29
CA ALA A 131 6.26 -7.23 6.75
C ALA A 131 5.26 -8.28 7.24
N LYS A 132 4.25 -8.59 6.45
CA LYS A 132 3.31 -9.67 6.67
C LYS A 132 2.98 -10.36 5.35
N HIS A 133 2.94 -11.68 5.38
CA HIS A 133 2.47 -12.50 4.27
C HIS A 133 1.80 -13.76 4.81
N ARG A 134 0.45 -13.84 4.69
CA ARG A 134 -0.33 -14.95 5.28
C ARG A 134 0.00 -16.32 4.70
N SER A 135 0.36 -16.37 3.42
CA SER A 135 0.60 -17.62 2.68
C SER A 135 2.02 -17.75 2.13
N GLY A 136 2.95 -16.94 2.61
CA GLY A 136 4.33 -16.95 2.16
C GLY A 136 5.28 -16.32 3.18
N PRO A 137 6.58 -16.30 2.87
CA PRO A 137 7.59 -15.68 3.73
C PRO A 137 7.50 -14.16 3.72
N THR A 138 8.00 -13.54 4.77
CA THR A 138 8.34 -12.12 4.80
C THR A 138 9.70 -11.92 4.15
N ASP A 139 9.90 -10.78 3.47
CA ASP A 139 11.12 -10.50 2.73
C ASP A 139 11.34 -8.99 2.57
N ARG A 140 12.50 -8.61 2.06
CA ARG A 140 12.85 -7.24 1.68
C ARG A 140 13.41 -7.23 0.27
N VAL A 141 12.85 -6.36 -0.56
CA VAL A 141 13.29 -6.15 -1.94
C VAL A 141 13.86 -4.75 -2.05
N ARG A 142 15.07 -4.64 -2.60
CA ARG A 142 15.71 -3.37 -2.93
C ARG A 142 15.44 -3.00 -4.38
N LEU A 143 15.06 -1.76 -4.60
CA LEU A 143 14.78 -1.17 -5.90
C LEU A 143 15.58 0.12 -6.04
N ALA A 144 15.94 0.47 -7.28
CA ALA A 144 16.42 1.81 -7.57
C ALA A 144 15.21 2.74 -7.73
N PHE A 145 15.31 3.94 -7.15
CA PHE A 145 14.31 4.99 -7.31
C PHE A 145 14.88 6.13 -8.16
N LEU A 146 14.17 6.45 -9.23
CA LEU A 146 14.52 7.53 -10.15
C LEU A 146 13.62 8.74 -9.87
N PRO A 147 14.08 9.72 -9.05
CA PRO A 147 13.21 10.79 -8.55
C PRO A 147 12.66 11.69 -9.66
N HIS A 148 13.41 11.96 -10.71
CA HIS A 148 12.97 12.78 -11.85
C HIS A 148 11.80 12.17 -12.63
N PHE A 149 11.62 10.84 -12.55
CA PHE A 149 10.55 10.12 -13.22
C PHE A 149 9.53 9.57 -12.24
N THR A 150 9.73 9.75 -10.93
CA THR A 150 8.93 9.13 -9.85
C THR A 150 8.76 7.62 -10.10
N LYS A 151 9.87 6.96 -10.46
CA LYS A 151 9.84 5.58 -10.96
C LYS A 151 10.74 4.67 -10.14
N PHE A 152 10.22 3.50 -9.81
CA PHE A 152 10.99 2.39 -9.26
C PHE A 152 11.42 1.47 -10.40
N VAL A 153 12.67 0.99 -10.35
CA VAL A 153 13.22 0.04 -11.30
C VAL A 153 14.00 -1.04 -10.56
N ASP A 154 14.14 -2.19 -11.19
CA ASP A 154 14.98 -3.25 -10.65
C ASP A 154 16.43 -2.79 -10.56
N MET A 155 17.11 -3.23 -9.52
CA MET A 155 18.56 -3.02 -9.42
C MET A 155 19.27 -3.89 -10.47
N ALA A 156 20.32 -3.35 -11.08
CA ALA A 156 21.20 -4.14 -11.93
C ALA A 156 21.75 -5.34 -11.15
N LYS A 157 21.66 -6.53 -11.73
CA LYS A 157 22.28 -7.71 -11.13
C LYS A 157 23.79 -7.49 -11.03
N PRO A 158 24.44 -7.78 -9.90
CA PRO A 158 25.89 -7.77 -9.83
C PRO A 158 26.44 -8.69 -10.92
N GLY A 159 27.24 -8.14 -11.86
CA GLY A 159 27.84 -8.91 -12.96
C GLY A 159 27.20 -8.77 -14.34
N SER A 160 26.16 -7.94 -14.51
CA SER A 160 25.74 -7.51 -15.85
C SER A 160 26.57 -6.29 -16.27
N ASP A 161 27.78 -6.55 -16.75
CA ASP A 161 28.56 -5.53 -17.42
C ASP A 161 27.73 -4.98 -18.60
N GLY A 162 27.43 -3.68 -18.54
CA GLY A 162 26.80 -2.99 -19.65
C GLY A 162 27.68 -3.11 -20.91
N PRO A 163 27.11 -2.99 -22.10
CA PRO A 163 27.87 -3.07 -23.34
C PRO A 163 29.00 -2.04 -23.32
N SER A 164 30.24 -2.55 -23.39
CA SER A 164 31.45 -1.73 -23.55
C SER A 164 31.23 -0.85 -24.77
N ALA A 165 31.12 0.46 -24.56
CA ALA A 165 31.16 1.43 -25.68
C ALA A 165 32.51 1.32 -26.36
N GLN A 166 32.52 0.84 -27.59
CA GLN A 166 33.59 1.05 -28.55
C GLN A 166 33.28 2.29 -29.37
#